data_32019b1518d8f93f2a028e8c41a75c5e
#
_entry.id   32019b1518d8f93f2a028e8c41a75c5e
#
_cell.length_a   1.000
_cell.length_b   1.000
_cell.length_c   1.000
_cell.angle_alpha   90.00
_cell.angle_beta   90.00
_cell.angle_gamma   90.00
#
_symmetry.space_group_name_H-M   'P 1'
#
loop_
_entity.id
_entity.type
_entity.pdbx_description
1 polymer ?
#
loop_
_entity_poly.entity_id
_entity_poly.type
_entity_poly.pdbx_seq_one_letter_code
_entity_poly.pdbx_strand_id
1 'polypeptide(L)'
;MVDGLSQPQGLRYQYELDSLARFSAEARSKTPFRCFRTNNFMIDRDLMLAHPLRSDIKTYGYEDVLFGKTLEDAGASILHIDNPVGYHTLESNQLYINKVEESLHTLFAYREELEGYSPLLDGVEMLRRKHLLGVARQLYSPLATLIRRNLTGKNPSLLLLKVFKVGTYLQIMK
;
A
#
# COMPACT_ATOMS: atom_id res chain seq x y z
N MET A 1 10.14 -11.56 11.31
CA MET A 1 11.52 -11.03 11.32
C MET A 1 11.98 -10.90 9.89
N VAL A 2 12.56 -9.78 9.51
CA VAL A 2 13.20 -9.64 8.19
C VAL A 2 14.55 -10.31 8.32
N ASP A 3 14.74 -11.43 7.63
CA ASP A 3 15.94 -12.23 7.76
C ASP A 3 17.11 -11.57 7.03
N GLY A 4 18.33 -11.57 7.62
CA GLY A 4 19.49 -10.80 7.20
C GLY A 4 20.12 -11.16 5.84
N LEU A 5 19.44 -11.94 5.00
CA LEU A 5 19.92 -12.36 3.68
C LEU A 5 19.53 -11.41 2.54
N SER A 6 18.62 -10.46 2.77
CA SER A 6 18.19 -9.49 1.76
C SER A 6 18.83 -8.14 2.07
N GLN A 7 19.36 -7.49 1.05
CA GLN A 7 20.07 -6.19 1.13
C GLN A 7 19.53 -5.30 2.27
N PRO A 8 20.22 -5.21 3.43
CA PRO A 8 19.69 -4.54 4.63
C PRO A 8 19.47 -3.04 4.47
N GLN A 9 19.74 -2.48 3.30
CA GLN A 9 19.56 -1.08 2.94
C GLN A 9 18.53 -0.87 1.81
N GLY A 10 17.91 -1.95 1.31
CA GLY A 10 16.93 -1.87 0.24
C GLY A 10 15.64 -1.13 0.66
N LEU A 11 14.99 -0.47 -0.29
CA LEU A 11 13.78 0.30 -0.05
C LEU A 11 12.64 -0.56 0.56
N ARG A 12 12.46 -1.77 0.05
CA ARG A 12 11.46 -2.70 0.59
C ARG A 12 11.78 -3.08 2.03
N TYR A 13 13.05 -3.35 2.35
CA TYR A 13 13.47 -3.66 3.71
C TYR A 13 13.16 -2.50 4.68
N GLN A 14 13.54 -1.28 4.31
CA GLN A 14 13.26 -0.09 5.13
C GLN A 14 11.76 0.13 5.33
N TYR A 15 10.97 -0.09 4.26
CA TYR A 15 9.51 0.03 4.32
C TYR A 15 8.88 -1.00 5.28
N GLU A 16 9.34 -2.25 5.23
CA GLU A 16 8.83 -3.30 6.13
C GLU A 16 9.21 -3.03 7.59
N LEU A 17 10.43 -2.58 7.86
CA LEU A 17 10.84 -2.20 9.22
C LEU A 17 9.99 -1.04 9.78
N ASP A 18 9.79 0.02 8.98
CA ASP A 18 8.95 1.14 9.36
C ASP A 18 7.49 0.70 9.56
N SER A 19 7.02 -0.24 8.77
CA SER A 19 5.69 -0.84 8.88
C SER A 19 5.54 -1.66 10.19
N LEU A 20 6.51 -2.52 10.52
CA LEU A 20 6.48 -3.31 11.75
C LEU A 20 6.40 -2.42 13.00
N ALA A 21 7.15 -1.31 13.02
CA ALA A 21 7.13 -0.38 14.15
C ALA A 21 5.77 0.32 14.35
N ARG A 22 4.97 0.45 13.29
CA ARG A 22 3.70 1.22 13.31
C ARG A 22 2.44 0.37 13.33
N PHE A 23 2.52 -0.89 12.95
CA PHE A 23 1.35 -1.77 12.75
C PHE A 23 1.40 -3.01 13.64
N SER A 24 1.53 -2.84 14.97
CA SER A 24 1.30 -3.91 15.93
C SER A 24 -0.13 -4.45 15.81
N ALA A 25 -0.42 -5.65 16.36
CA ALA A 25 -1.78 -6.20 16.38
C ALA A 25 -2.77 -5.22 17.03
N GLU A 26 -2.37 -4.56 18.12
CA GLU A 26 -3.18 -3.54 18.79
C GLU A 26 -3.49 -2.34 17.86
N ALA A 27 -2.47 -1.84 17.14
CA ALA A 27 -2.67 -0.72 16.22
C ALA A 27 -3.60 -1.10 15.06
N ARG A 28 -3.43 -2.31 14.49
CA ARG A 28 -4.29 -2.82 13.41
C ARG A 28 -5.73 -3.03 13.86
N SER A 29 -5.95 -3.45 15.13
CA SER A 29 -7.27 -3.68 15.69
C SER A 29 -8.14 -2.42 15.81
N LYS A 30 -7.54 -1.22 15.72
CA LYS A 30 -8.28 0.05 15.72
C LYS A 30 -9.01 0.29 14.38
N THR A 31 -8.51 -0.26 13.28
CA THR A 31 -9.11 -0.19 11.94
C THR A 31 -8.94 -1.55 11.24
N PRO A 32 -9.61 -2.61 11.74
CA PRO A 32 -9.25 -3.99 11.41
C PRO A 32 -9.37 -4.30 9.92
N PHE A 33 -10.40 -3.83 9.26
CA PHE A 33 -10.62 -4.09 7.84
C PHE A 33 -9.64 -3.32 6.94
N ARG A 34 -9.32 -2.06 7.29
CA ARG A 34 -8.35 -1.24 6.56
C ARG A 34 -6.90 -1.77 6.67
N CYS A 35 -6.63 -2.52 7.73
CA CYS A 35 -5.32 -3.12 8.01
C CYS A 35 -5.23 -4.60 7.64
N PHE A 36 -6.27 -5.15 7.02
CA PHE A 36 -6.26 -6.55 6.56
C PHE A 36 -5.13 -6.79 5.54
N ARG A 37 -4.51 -7.96 5.63
CA ARG A 37 -3.45 -8.42 4.71
C ARG A 37 -3.63 -9.91 4.44
N THR A 38 -3.46 -10.32 3.20
CA THR A 38 -3.57 -11.71 2.77
C THR A 38 -2.32 -12.55 3.02
N ASN A 39 -1.23 -11.95 3.49
CA ASN A 39 0.06 -12.62 3.69
C ASN A 39 0.02 -13.74 4.73
N ASN A 40 -0.79 -13.56 5.78
CA ASN A 40 -0.93 -14.51 6.88
C ASN A 40 -2.29 -14.29 7.53
N PHE A 41 -3.29 -15.08 7.15
CA PHE A 41 -4.62 -15.01 7.69
C PHE A 41 -5.29 -16.38 7.74
N MET A 42 -6.29 -16.49 8.58
CA MET A 42 -7.21 -17.63 8.66
C MET A 42 -8.63 -17.06 8.60
N ILE A 43 -9.50 -17.74 7.88
CA ILE A 43 -10.88 -17.33 7.67
C ILE A 43 -11.80 -18.55 7.74
N ASP A 44 -13.02 -18.35 8.17
CA ASP A 44 -14.05 -19.37 8.08
C ASP A 44 -14.29 -19.78 6.61
N ARG A 45 -14.45 -21.09 6.38
CA ARG A 45 -14.58 -21.64 5.03
C ARG A 45 -15.84 -21.13 4.32
N ASP A 46 -16.95 -21.06 5.03
CA ASP A 46 -18.23 -20.70 4.43
C ASP A 46 -18.27 -19.20 4.13
N LEU A 47 -17.65 -18.38 5.00
CA LEU A 47 -17.44 -16.96 4.74
C LEU A 47 -16.55 -16.73 3.51
N MET A 48 -15.47 -17.49 3.35
CA MET A 48 -14.58 -17.39 2.19
C MET A 48 -15.25 -17.84 0.88
N LEU A 49 -16.13 -18.85 0.95
CA LEU A 49 -16.89 -19.31 -0.22
C LEU A 49 -18.00 -18.33 -0.61
N ALA A 50 -18.63 -17.68 0.38
CA ALA A 50 -19.65 -16.66 0.14
C ALA A 50 -19.03 -15.35 -0.41
N HIS A 51 -17.82 -15.02 0.01
CA HIS A 51 -17.09 -13.79 -0.35
C HIS A 51 -15.67 -14.10 -0.80
N PRO A 52 -15.48 -14.68 -2.01
CA PRO A 52 -14.16 -15.02 -2.50
C PRO A 52 -13.34 -13.78 -2.84
N LEU A 53 -12.01 -13.94 -2.89
CA LEU A 53 -11.13 -12.92 -3.44
C LEU A 53 -11.54 -12.57 -4.88
N ARG A 54 -11.50 -11.31 -5.22
CA ARG A 54 -11.92 -10.80 -6.53
C ARG A 54 -11.01 -11.29 -7.64
N SER A 55 -11.59 -11.92 -8.66
CA SER A 55 -10.87 -12.43 -9.83
C SER A 55 -10.74 -11.39 -10.96
N ASP A 56 -11.44 -10.27 -10.87
CA ASP A 56 -11.40 -9.16 -11.84
C ASP A 56 -10.18 -8.24 -11.66
N ILE A 57 -9.56 -8.23 -10.47
CA ILE A 57 -8.32 -7.49 -10.22
C ILE A 57 -7.16 -8.24 -10.88
N LYS A 58 -6.67 -7.70 -12.00
CA LYS A 58 -5.57 -8.33 -12.79
C LYS A 58 -4.22 -7.68 -12.56
N THR A 59 -4.19 -6.54 -11.89
CA THR A 59 -3.02 -5.74 -11.58
C THR A 59 -2.63 -5.86 -10.12
N TYR A 60 -1.36 -5.67 -9.80
CA TYR A 60 -0.84 -5.77 -8.46
C TYR A 60 -1.38 -4.67 -7.53
N GLY A 61 -1.72 -5.07 -6.30
CA GLY A 61 -1.96 -4.19 -5.16
C GLY A 61 -3.44 -3.85 -4.90
N TYR A 62 -3.72 -3.55 -3.65
CA TYR A 62 -5.06 -3.24 -3.10
C TYR A 62 -6.07 -4.39 -3.08
N GLU A 63 -5.73 -5.57 -3.57
CA GLU A 63 -6.58 -6.77 -3.49
C GLU A 63 -6.93 -7.14 -2.05
N ASP A 64 -5.97 -7.00 -1.15
CA ASP A 64 -6.15 -7.25 0.28
C ASP A 64 -7.04 -6.17 0.95
N VAL A 65 -6.91 -4.91 0.57
CA VAL A 65 -7.73 -3.81 1.10
C VAL A 65 -9.18 -3.94 0.62
N LEU A 66 -9.38 -4.26 -0.66
CA LEU A 66 -10.70 -4.51 -1.23
C LEU A 66 -11.37 -5.73 -0.59
N PHE A 67 -10.60 -6.78 -0.30
CA PHE A 67 -11.13 -7.94 0.41
C PHE A 67 -11.48 -7.60 1.86
N GLY A 68 -10.64 -6.82 2.56
CA GLY A 68 -10.95 -6.31 3.89
C GLY A 68 -12.27 -5.52 3.90
N LYS A 69 -12.52 -4.67 2.89
CA LYS A 69 -13.80 -3.97 2.72
C LYS A 69 -14.96 -4.95 2.49
N THR A 70 -14.78 -5.94 1.63
CA THR A 70 -15.80 -6.97 1.39
C THR A 70 -16.20 -7.69 2.69
N LEU A 71 -15.23 -8.00 3.56
CA LEU A 71 -15.49 -8.61 4.86
C LEU A 71 -16.23 -7.67 5.81
N GLU A 72 -15.94 -6.36 5.78
CA GLU A 72 -16.68 -5.36 6.56
C GLU A 72 -18.12 -5.24 6.09
N ASP A 73 -18.35 -5.13 4.78
CA ASP A 73 -19.67 -5.06 4.17
C ASP A 73 -20.51 -6.34 4.45
N ALA A 74 -19.84 -7.49 4.60
CA ALA A 74 -20.45 -8.76 5.01
C ALA A 74 -20.76 -8.87 6.52
N GLY A 75 -20.41 -7.86 7.31
CA GLY A 75 -20.60 -7.90 8.77
C GLY A 75 -19.67 -8.88 9.50
N ALA A 76 -18.57 -9.30 8.87
CA ALA A 76 -17.58 -10.17 9.50
C ALA A 76 -16.85 -9.46 10.65
N SER A 77 -16.14 -10.21 11.47
CA SER A 77 -15.22 -9.68 12.47
C SER A 77 -13.79 -10.11 12.17
N ILE A 78 -12.82 -9.22 12.40
CA ILE A 78 -11.38 -9.50 12.21
C ILE A 78 -10.66 -9.35 13.54
N LEU A 79 -9.95 -10.40 13.95
CA LEU A 79 -9.04 -10.38 15.08
C LEU A 79 -7.59 -10.31 14.55
N HIS A 80 -6.88 -9.24 14.87
CA HIS A 80 -5.45 -9.15 14.61
C HIS A 80 -4.65 -9.73 15.77
N ILE A 81 -3.71 -10.61 15.45
CA ILE A 81 -2.82 -11.25 16.42
C ILE A 81 -1.37 -10.98 16.05
N ASP A 82 -0.46 -11.08 17.03
CA ASP A 82 0.98 -11.00 16.79
C ASP A 82 1.50 -12.38 16.39
N ASN A 83 1.42 -12.66 15.11
CA ASN A 83 1.93 -13.88 14.48
C ASN A 83 2.73 -13.47 13.21
N PRO A 84 3.92 -12.88 13.36
CA PRO A 84 4.69 -12.38 12.23
C PRO A 84 5.21 -13.51 11.35
N VAL A 85 5.13 -13.31 10.03
CA VAL A 85 5.81 -14.14 9.03
C VAL A 85 7.04 -13.41 8.50
N GLY A 86 8.12 -14.15 8.26
CA GLY A 86 9.35 -13.60 7.73
C GLY A 86 9.37 -13.60 6.20
N TYR A 87 10.00 -12.60 5.60
CA TYR A 87 10.37 -12.64 4.19
C TYR A 87 11.72 -13.33 4.03
N HIS A 88 11.78 -14.38 3.24
CA HIS A 88 13.02 -15.08 2.95
C HIS A 88 13.93 -14.29 2.01
N THR A 89 13.31 -13.64 1.00
CA THR A 89 14.02 -12.76 0.07
C THR A 89 13.18 -11.52 -0.20
N LEU A 90 13.84 -10.39 -0.35
CA LEU A 90 13.20 -9.14 -0.76
C LEU A 90 13.62 -8.77 -2.19
N GLU A 91 12.69 -8.21 -2.91
CA GLU A 91 12.89 -7.73 -4.28
C GLU A 91 13.85 -6.53 -4.34
N SER A 92 14.44 -6.32 -5.52
CA SER A 92 15.25 -5.13 -5.77
C SER A 92 14.43 -3.83 -5.66
N ASN A 93 15.11 -2.70 -5.38
CA ASN A 93 14.44 -1.40 -5.33
C ASN A 93 13.70 -1.07 -6.63
N GLN A 94 14.26 -1.44 -7.79
CA GLN A 94 13.63 -1.21 -9.09
C GLN A 94 12.32 -2.00 -9.24
N LEU A 95 12.33 -3.29 -8.87
CA LEU A 95 11.14 -4.13 -8.94
C LEU A 95 10.06 -3.63 -7.96
N TYR A 96 10.48 -3.24 -6.75
CA TYR A 96 9.56 -2.69 -5.75
C TYR A 96 8.88 -1.40 -6.24
N ILE A 97 9.64 -0.48 -6.85
CA ILE A 97 9.08 0.76 -7.41
C ILE A 97 8.11 0.47 -8.56
N ASN A 98 8.41 -0.48 -9.44
CA ASN A 98 7.50 -0.87 -10.50
C ASN A 98 6.17 -1.42 -9.94
N LYS A 99 6.23 -2.27 -8.92
CA LYS A 99 5.04 -2.77 -8.21
C LYS A 99 4.25 -1.64 -7.53
N VAL A 100 4.95 -0.67 -6.93
CA VAL A 100 4.28 0.52 -6.37
C VAL A 100 3.55 1.29 -7.45
N GLU A 101 4.15 1.53 -8.62
CA GLU A 101 3.48 2.20 -9.74
C GLU A 101 2.25 1.42 -10.21
N GLU A 102 2.38 0.10 -10.41
CA GLU A 102 1.26 -0.76 -10.78
C GLU A 102 0.12 -0.66 -9.74
N SER A 103 0.45 -0.72 -8.45
CA SER A 103 -0.54 -0.59 -7.38
C SER A 103 -1.27 0.76 -7.38
N LEU A 104 -0.62 1.84 -7.83
CA LEU A 104 -1.26 3.15 -7.96
C LEU A 104 -2.28 3.18 -9.12
N HIS A 105 -2.04 2.45 -10.20
CA HIS A 105 -3.03 2.26 -11.26
C HIS A 105 -4.23 1.45 -10.77
N THR A 106 -4.00 0.38 -10.00
CA THR A 106 -5.06 -0.38 -9.34
C THR A 106 -5.87 0.52 -8.41
N LEU A 107 -5.20 1.31 -7.57
CA LEU A 107 -5.86 2.28 -6.68
C LEU A 107 -6.75 3.26 -7.46
N PHE A 108 -6.27 3.76 -8.59
CA PHE A 108 -7.05 4.68 -9.43
C PHE A 108 -8.26 4.01 -10.04
N ALA A 109 -8.12 2.77 -10.52
CA ALA A 109 -9.21 2.00 -11.10
C ALA A 109 -10.34 1.74 -10.09
N TYR A 110 -9.99 1.44 -8.83
CA TYR A 110 -10.93 1.12 -7.75
C TYR A 110 -11.10 2.25 -6.72
N ARG A 111 -10.78 3.50 -7.08
CA ARG A 111 -10.76 4.64 -6.15
C ARG A 111 -12.09 4.90 -5.45
N GLU A 112 -13.21 4.69 -6.15
CA GLU A 112 -14.56 4.91 -5.59
C GLU A 112 -14.88 3.87 -4.52
N GLU A 113 -14.49 2.61 -4.75
CA GLU A 113 -14.66 1.53 -3.78
C GLU A 113 -13.70 1.67 -2.58
N LEU A 114 -12.51 2.25 -2.80
CA LEU A 114 -11.45 2.43 -1.79
C LEU A 114 -11.52 3.77 -1.05
N GLU A 115 -12.55 4.58 -1.30
CA GLU A 115 -12.77 5.81 -0.54
C GLU A 115 -12.89 5.50 0.96
N GLY A 116 -12.13 6.25 1.78
CA GLY A 116 -12.05 6.00 3.22
C GLY A 116 -11.18 4.80 3.64
N TYR A 117 -10.70 3.97 2.70
CA TYR A 117 -9.80 2.83 2.99
C TYR A 117 -8.34 3.07 2.64
N SER A 118 -8.04 4.11 1.88
CA SER A 118 -6.67 4.41 1.46
C SER A 118 -6.19 5.76 2.00
N PRO A 119 -5.16 5.80 2.87
CA PRO A 119 -4.56 7.05 3.33
C PRO A 119 -4.04 7.94 2.20
N LEU A 120 -3.69 7.35 1.04
CA LEU A 120 -3.27 8.10 -0.12
C LEU A 120 -4.46 8.86 -0.73
N LEU A 121 -5.62 8.21 -0.87
CA LEU A 121 -6.84 8.87 -1.35
C LEU A 121 -7.27 9.96 -0.39
N ASP A 122 -7.23 9.72 0.93
CA ASP A 122 -7.54 10.71 1.96
C ASP A 122 -6.63 11.96 1.81
N GLY A 123 -5.33 11.75 1.57
CA GLY A 123 -4.37 12.83 1.32
C GLY A 123 -4.64 13.60 0.02
N VAL A 124 -5.00 12.89 -1.06
CA VAL A 124 -5.35 13.52 -2.34
C VAL A 124 -6.64 14.33 -2.22
N GLU A 125 -7.64 13.81 -1.52
CA GLU A 125 -8.89 14.54 -1.27
C GLU A 125 -8.65 15.81 -0.42
N MET A 126 -7.76 15.74 0.57
CA MET A 126 -7.34 16.93 1.32
C MET A 126 -6.68 17.99 0.41
N LEU A 127 -5.81 17.58 -0.52
CA LEU A 127 -5.21 18.48 -1.52
C LEU A 127 -6.28 19.07 -2.45
N ARG A 128 -7.27 18.28 -2.85
CA ARG A 128 -8.40 18.72 -3.68
C ARG A 128 -9.20 19.81 -2.99
N ARG A 129 -9.61 19.61 -1.73
CA ARG A 129 -10.36 20.57 -0.93
C ARG A 129 -9.61 21.89 -0.74
N LYS A 130 -8.29 21.85 -0.70
CA LYS A 130 -7.42 23.03 -0.59
C LYS A 130 -7.05 23.64 -1.96
N HIS A 131 -7.57 23.14 -3.05
CA HIS A 131 -7.24 23.55 -4.44
C HIS A 131 -5.74 23.44 -4.77
N LEU A 132 -5.02 22.51 -4.15
CA LEU A 132 -3.56 22.35 -4.28
C LEU A 132 -3.14 21.25 -5.28
N LEU A 133 -4.08 20.51 -5.90
CA LEU A 133 -3.74 19.41 -6.82
C LEU A 133 -2.83 19.85 -7.98
N GLY A 134 -3.17 20.97 -8.62
CA GLY A 134 -2.37 21.53 -9.73
C GLY A 134 -0.97 21.90 -9.30
N VAL A 135 -0.85 22.61 -8.18
CA VAL A 135 0.44 23.01 -7.60
C VAL A 135 1.30 21.79 -7.26
N ALA A 136 0.72 20.81 -6.55
CA ALA A 136 1.42 19.59 -6.17
C ALA A 136 1.93 18.82 -7.39
N ARG A 137 1.12 18.74 -8.47
CA ARG A 137 1.51 18.11 -9.74
C ARG A 137 2.64 18.86 -10.44
N GLN A 138 2.56 20.20 -10.50
CA GLN A 138 3.59 21.03 -11.12
C GLN A 138 4.93 20.93 -10.39
N LEU A 139 4.91 20.89 -9.06
CA LEU A 139 6.12 20.74 -8.24
C LEU A 139 6.72 19.34 -8.37
N TYR A 140 5.91 18.29 -8.45
CA TYR A 140 6.38 16.92 -8.58
C TYR A 140 6.99 16.63 -9.97
N SER A 141 6.38 17.12 -11.04
CA SER A 141 6.72 16.77 -12.42
C SER A 141 8.21 16.89 -12.74
N PRO A 142 8.91 18.03 -12.48
CA PRO A 142 10.33 18.16 -12.77
C PRO A 142 11.21 17.30 -11.84
N LEU A 143 10.71 16.90 -10.66
CA LEU A 143 11.46 16.12 -9.68
C LEU A 143 11.27 14.61 -9.82
N ALA A 144 10.28 14.16 -10.60
CA ALA A 144 9.89 12.75 -10.70
C ALA A 144 11.08 11.83 -11.03
N THR A 145 11.91 12.20 -12.02
CA THR A 145 13.08 11.42 -12.41
C THR A 145 14.14 11.36 -11.32
N LEU A 146 14.40 12.46 -10.62
CA LEU A 146 15.37 12.50 -9.53
C LEU A 146 14.89 11.68 -8.32
N ILE A 147 13.60 11.78 -7.99
CA ILE A 147 12.98 10.98 -6.94
C ILE A 147 13.07 9.50 -7.29
N ARG A 148 12.68 9.10 -8.50
CA ARG A 148 12.80 7.70 -8.95
C ARG A 148 14.24 7.20 -8.88
N ARG A 149 15.22 8.00 -9.32
CA ARG A 149 16.65 7.64 -9.25
C ARG A 149 17.11 7.43 -7.80
N ASN A 150 16.67 8.25 -6.86
CA ASN A 150 16.95 8.02 -5.43
C ASN A 150 16.34 6.70 -4.96
N LEU A 151 15.06 6.46 -5.26
CA LEU A 151 14.32 5.28 -4.79
C LEU A 151 14.86 3.97 -5.35
N THR A 152 15.44 3.99 -6.55
CA THR A 152 16.07 2.81 -7.17
C THR A 152 17.57 2.70 -6.86
N GLY A 153 18.14 3.71 -6.20
CA GLY A 153 19.57 3.79 -5.84
C GLY A 153 19.94 3.01 -4.59
N LYS A 154 21.19 3.21 -4.13
CA LYS A 154 21.75 2.49 -2.98
C LYS A 154 21.19 2.95 -1.62
N ASN A 155 20.82 4.23 -1.51
CA ASN A 155 20.33 4.85 -0.27
C ASN A 155 18.93 5.47 -0.51
N PRO A 156 17.89 4.66 -0.65
CA PRO A 156 16.54 5.14 -0.92
C PRO A 156 15.92 5.80 0.33
N SER A 157 15.07 6.82 0.10
CA SER A 157 14.39 7.56 1.17
C SER A 157 12.92 7.19 1.26
N LEU A 158 12.44 6.77 2.44
CA LEU A 158 11.02 6.53 2.69
C LEU A 158 10.16 7.80 2.56
N LEU A 159 10.74 8.98 2.86
CA LEU A 159 10.04 10.24 2.64
C LEU A 159 9.80 10.48 1.14
N LEU A 160 10.83 10.27 0.33
CA LEU A 160 10.70 10.37 -1.13
C LEU A 160 9.75 9.32 -1.71
N LEU A 161 9.63 8.14 -1.10
CA LEU A 161 8.63 7.14 -1.48
C LEU A 161 7.20 7.67 -1.25
N LYS A 162 6.94 8.38 -0.16
CA LYS A 162 5.63 9.01 0.09
C LYS A 162 5.32 10.09 -0.96
N VAL A 163 6.30 10.95 -1.26
CA VAL A 163 6.18 11.98 -2.31
C VAL A 163 5.96 11.32 -3.68
N PHE A 164 6.70 10.26 -3.98
CA PHE A 164 6.56 9.48 -5.21
C PHE A 164 5.14 8.92 -5.38
N LYS A 165 4.61 8.27 -4.34
CA LYS A 165 3.25 7.71 -4.39
C LYS A 165 2.20 8.78 -4.69
N VAL A 166 2.22 9.89 -3.96
CA VAL A 166 1.27 10.99 -4.18
C VAL A 166 1.45 11.61 -5.56
N GLY A 167 2.69 11.98 -5.92
CA GLY A 167 2.97 12.65 -7.19
C GLY A 167 2.65 11.80 -8.42
N THR A 168 3.00 10.51 -8.39
CA THR A 168 2.66 9.56 -9.47
C THR A 168 1.15 9.36 -9.56
N TYR A 169 0.46 9.21 -8.46
CA TYR A 169 -1.00 9.12 -8.46
C TYR A 169 -1.66 10.37 -9.07
N LEU A 170 -1.19 11.57 -8.73
CA LEU A 170 -1.66 12.82 -9.33
C LEU A 170 -1.39 12.88 -10.84
N GLN A 171 -0.36 12.22 -11.34
CA GLN A 171 -0.11 12.11 -12.79
C GLN A 171 -1.07 11.13 -13.47
N ILE A 172 -1.46 10.03 -12.80
CA ILE A 172 -2.44 9.05 -13.31
C ILE A 172 -3.84 9.68 -13.42
N MET A 173 -4.20 10.58 -12.52
CA MET A 173 -5.51 11.26 -12.49
C MET A 173 -5.73 12.29 -13.62
N LYS A 174 -4.83 12.42 -14.58
CA LYS A 174 -4.93 13.40 -15.67
C LYS A 174 -6.12 13.15 -16.61
#